data_574dd22c2ba3bc5e23124bca80a93ff6
#
_entry.id   574dd22c2ba3bc5e23124bca80a93ff6
#
_cell.length_a   1.000
_cell.length_b   1.000
_cell.length_c   1.000
_cell.angle_alpha   90.00
_cell.angle_beta   90.00
_cell.angle_gamma   90.00
#
_symmetry.space_group_name_H-M   'P 1'
#
loop_
_entity.id
_entity.type
_entity.pdbx_description
1 polymer ?
#
loop_
_entity_poly.entity_id
_entity_poly.type
_entity_poly.pdbx_seq_one_letter_code
_entity_poly.pdbx_strand_id
1 'polypeptide(L)'
;MANYPTLIDKFCAFEQSQPDQLFLSEPVAGSYKNFTWAEAGQQVRKMAAALNAMGLGKDDKVAILSKNCAHWIMADLAISFAGCVSVPMYPNMTPDSIQQILEHSEAKAIFFGKLDGADQMRKGVPENLMVIGFPFYLEKNTQNWDDLIAAQQPVQGNPVKDSMALATIIYTSGTTGQPKGVMHNFHAVGFAVDKFLNHIHQIKKEIFFSYLPLCHVAEKMLVKCG
;
A
#
# COMPACT_ATOMS: atom_id res chain seq x y z
N MET A 1 23.71 -1.04 -15.19
CA MET A 1 22.28 -1.25 -15.38
C MET A 1 21.61 0.10 -15.49
N ALA A 2 20.60 0.26 -16.35
CA ALA A 2 19.84 1.51 -16.41
C ALA A 2 19.13 1.73 -15.05
N ASN A 3 19.26 2.94 -14.52
CA ASN A 3 18.64 3.28 -13.24
C ASN A 3 17.24 3.84 -13.53
N TYR A 4 16.22 3.07 -13.21
CA TYR A 4 14.82 3.51 -13.35
C TYR A 4 14.37 4.14 -12.04
N PRO A 5 13.68 5.30 -12.07
CA PRO A 5 13.13 5.90 -10.87
C PRO A 5 12.12 4.94 -10.22
N THR A 6 12.23 4.76 -8.92
CA THR A 6 11.28 3.95 -8.16
C THR A 6 9.93 4.65 -8.08
N LEU A 7 8.87 3.92 -7.70
CA LEU A 7 7.57 4.55 -7.41
C LEU A 7 7.67 5.62 -6.31
N ILE A 8 8.58 5.41 -5.35
CA ILE A 8 8.81 6.38 -4.26
C ILE A 8 9.49 7.64 -4.79
N ASP A 9 10.46 7.52 -5.73
CA ASP A 9 11.06 8.68 -6.37
C ASP A 9 10.02 9.51 -7.12
N LYS A 10 9.14 8.86 -7.88
CA LYS A 10 8.06 9.52 -8.60
C LYS A 10 7.08 10.20 -7.65
N PHE A 11 6.65 9.52 -6.58
CA PHE A 11 5.79 10.08 -5.56
C PHE A 11 6.39 11.33 -4.93
N CYS A 12 7.66 11.29 -4.50
CA CYS A 12 8.36 12.44 -3.94
C CYS A 12 8.47 13.61 -4.93
N ALA A 13 8.69 13.32 -6.22
CA ALA A 13 8.76 14.34 -7.26
C ALA A 13 7.42 15.05 -7.46
N PHE A 14 6.30 14.33 -7.49
CA PHE A 14 4.96 14.93 -7.60
C PHE A 14 4.57 15.68 -6.33
N GLU A 15 4.85 15.12 -5.15
CA GLU A 15 4.62 15.80 -3.87
C GLU A 15 5.31 17.18 -3.82
N GLN A 16 6.51 17.29 -4.40
CA GLN A 16 7.27 18.54 -4.46
C GLN A 16 6.80 19.49 -5.56
N SER A 17 6.51 18.97 -6.76
CA SER A 17 6.21 19.79 -7.94
C SER A 17 4.73 20.20 -8.03
N GLN A 18 3.83 19.45 -7.41
CA GLN A 18 2.38 19.61 -7.54
C GLN A 18 1.65 19.40 -6.19
N PRO A 19 2.11 20.04 -5.08
CA PRO A 19 1.62 19.75 -3.72
C PRO A 19 0.10 19.94 -3.57
N ASP A 20 -0.47 20.93 -4.21
CA ASP A 20 -1.88 21.31 -4.09
C ASP A 20 -2.80 20.64 -5.12
N GLN A 21 -2.23 19.85 -6.04
CA GLN A 21 -3.05 19.13 -7.03
C GLN A 21 -3.68 17.90 -6.40
N LEU A 22 -4.87 17.54 -6.90
CA LEU A 22 -5.60 16.33 -6.51
C LEU A 22 -4.78 15.10 -6.88
N PHE A 23 -4.51 14.25 -5.90
CA PHE A 23 -3.86 12.95 -6.10
C PHE A 23 -4.88 11.81 -5.98
N LEU A 24 -5.68 11.77 -4.91
CA LEU A 24 -6.63 10.69 -4.67
C LEU A 24 -8.02 11.27 -4.41
N SER A 25 -9.03 10.60 -4.93
CA SER A 25 -10.44 10.91 -4.69
C SER A 25 -11.20 9.62 -4.43
N GLU A 26 -11.94 9.56 -3.33
CA GLU A 26 -12.71 8.38 -2.93
C GLU A 26 -14.14 8.75 -2.58
N PRO A 27 -15.16 8.02 -3.10
CA PRO A 27 -16.53 8.19 -2.66
C PRO A 27 -16.73 7.59 -1.27
N VAL A 28 -17.14 8.44 -0.31
CA VAL A 28 -17.45 8.05 1.08
C VAL A 28 -18.79 8.66 1.47
N ALA A 29 -19.75 7.81 1.85
CA ALA A 29 -21.06 8.21 2.37
C ALA A 29 -21.79 9.26 1.50
N GLY A 30 -21.74 9.11 0.17
CA GLY A 30 -22.44 10.00 -0.79
C GLY A 30 -21.70 11.30 -1.13
N SER A 31 -20.49 11.50 -0.64
CA SER A 31 -19.60 12.62 -0.99
C SER A 31 -18.23 12.09 -1.44
N TYR A 32 -17.41 12.99 -2.00
CA TYR A 32 -16.03 12.66 -2.33
C TYR A 32 -15.06 13.15 -1.26
N LYS A 33 -14.22 12.24 -0.74
CA LYS A 33 -13.07 12.60 0.06
C LYS A 33 -11.87 12.73 -0.88
N ASN A 34 -11.33 13.93 -0.94
CA ASN A 34 -10.20 14.27 -1.80
C ASN A 34 -8.92 14.42 -0.97
N PHE A 35 -7.80 14.04 -1.59
CA PHE A 35 -6.46 14.23 -1.02
C PHE A 35 -5.54 14.82 -2.08
N THR A 36 -4.92 15.94 -1.78
CA THR A 36 -3.84 16.50 -2.59
C THR A 36 -2.57 15.67 -2.42
N TRP A 37 -1.55 15.93 -3.27
CA TRP A 37 -0.25 15.27 -3.11
C TRP A 37 0.38 15.58 -1.75
N ALA A 38 0.29 16.82 -1.28
CA ALA A 38 0.82 17.24 0.03
C ALA A 38 0.07 16.57 1.18
N GLU A 39 -1.26 16.52 1.15
CA GLU A 39 -2.08 15.90 2.21
C GLU A 39 -1.84 14.39 2.29
N ALA A 40 -1.83 13.69 1.15
CA ALA A 40 -1.51 12.27 1.10
C ALA A 40 -0.07 12.01 1.54
N GLY A 41 0.89 12.82 1.08
CA GLY A 41 2.30 12.72 1.45
C GLY A 41 2.52 12.89 2.94
N GLN A 42 1.85 13.86 3.55
CA GLN A 42 1.92 14.03 5.00
C GLN A 42 1.41 12.80 5.77
N GLN A 43 0.28 12.23 5.35
CA GLN A 43 -0.27 11.04 5.99
C GLN A 43 0.65 9.82 5.78
N VAL A 44 1.15 9.60 4.57
CA VAL A 44 2.11 8.53 4.24
C VAL A 44 3.34 8.59 5.14
N ARG A 45 3.96 9.77 5.25
CA ARG A 45 5.17 9.99 6.04
C ARG A 45 4.94 9.84 7.54
N LYS A 46 3.81 10.29 8.04
CA LYS A 46 3.42 10.10 9.46
C LYS A 46 3.12 8.64 9.77
N MET A 47 2.42 7.92 8.87
CA MET A 47 2.17 6.49 9.05
C MET A 47 3.45 5.68 8.99
N ALA A 48 4.40 6.03 8.12
CA ALA A 48 5.73 5.41 8.10
C ALA A 48 6.47 5.61 9.44
N ALA A 49 6.41 6.82 10.01
CA ALA A 49 6.95 7.09 11.35
C ALA A 49 6.26 6.26 12.44
N ALA A 50 4.92 6.08 12.34
CA ALA A 50 4.16 5.25 13.26
C ALA A 50 4.58 3.78 13.18
N LEU A 51 4.73 3.23 11.96
CA LEU A 51 5.22 1.86 11.76
C LEU A 51 6.61 1.68 12.40
N ASN A 52 7.53 2.63 12.18
CA ASN A 52 8.85 2.58 12.78
C ASN A 52 8.80 2.68 14.32
N ALA A 53 7.93 3.53 14.88
CA ALA A 53 7.73 3.67 16.33
C ALA A 53 7.16 2.40 16.96
N MET A 54 6.40 1.60 16.20
CA MET A 54 5.90 0.28 16.61
C MET A 54 6.94 -0.85 16.45
N GLY A 55 8.18 -0.52 16.08
CA GLY A 55 9.27 -1.47 15.95
C GLY A 55 9.36 -2.17 14.60
N LEU A 56 8.58 -1.73 13.61
CA LEU A 56 8.64 -2.22 12.23
C LEU A 56 9.70 -1.45 11.44
N GLY A 57 10.42 -2.14 10.55
CA GLY A 57 11.49 -1.50 9.79
C GLY A 57 11.96 -2.36 8.62
N LYS A 58 13.27 -2.28 8.35
CA LYS A 58 13.89 -2.90 7.18
C LYS A 58 13.51 -4.38 7.05
N ASP A 59 12.99 -4.72 5.88
CA ASP A 59 12.59 -6.07 5.45
C ASP A 59 11.42 -6.71 6.24
N ASP A 60 10.82 -6.00 7.22
CA ASP A 60 9.60 -6.44 7.88
C ASP A 60 8.41 -6.42 6.93
N LYS A 61 7.59 -7.46 6.96
CA LYS A 61 6.44 -7.60 6.07
C LYS A 61 5.20 -7.03 6.75
N VAL A 62 4.49 -6.17 6.01
CA VAL A 62 3.22 -5.57 6.42
C VAL A 62 2.16 -5.88 5.39
N ALA A 63 1.10 -6.58 5.80
CA ALA A 63 0.02 -6.96 4.92
C ALA A 63 -0.98 -5.81 4.71
N ILE A 64 -1.70 -5.85 3.58
CA ILE A 64 -2.83 -4.95 3.30
C ILE A 64 -4.00 -5.80 2.85
N LEU A 65 -5.09 -5.81 3.62
CA LEU A 65 -6.34 -6.50 3.29
C LEU A 65 -7.48 -5.48 3.20
N SER A 66 -7.79 -5.04 2.00
CA SER A 66 -8.84 -4.07 1.72
C SER A 66 -9.20 -4.03 0.24
N LYS A 67 -10.45 -3.67 -0.09
CA LYS A 67 -10.83 -3.15 -1.41
C LYS A 67 -10.10 -1.84 -1.70
N ASN A 68 -10.12 -1.41 -2.97
CA ASN A 68 -9.56 -0.13 -3.38
C ASN A 68 -10.17 1.02 -2.57
N CYS A 69 -9.30 1.84 -2.01
CA CYS A 69 -9.60 3.07 -1.31
C CYS A 69 -8.34 3.95 -1.26
N ALA A 70 -8.47 5.22 -0.95
CA ALA A 70 -7.32 6.13 -0.85
C ALA A 70 -6.29 5.65 0.19
N HIS A 71 -6.76 5.15 1.34
CA HIS A 71 -5.88 4.65 2.41
C HIS A 71 -5.13 3.39 2.04
N TRP A 72 -5.64 2.57 1.09
CA TRP A 72 -4.87 1.43 0.57
C TRP A 72 -3.58 1.90 -0.11
N ILE A 73 -3.69 2.94 -0.96
CA ILE A 73 -2.54 3.50 -1.70
C ILE A 73 -1.57 4.16 -0.73
N MET A 74 -2.09 4.96 0.21
CA MET A 74 -1.27 5.61 1.21
C MET A 74 -0.57 4.61 2.14
N ALA A 75 -1.22 3.49 2.52
CA ALA A 75 -0.62 2.43 3.33
C ALA A 75 0.54 1.74 2.60
N ASP A 76 0.37 1.40 1.32
CA ASP A 76 1.42 0.74 0.53
C ASP A 76 2.65 1.66 0.34
N LEU A 77 2.42 2.97 0.18
CA LEU A 77 3.48 3.96 0.19
C LEU A 77 4.14 4.06 1.58
N ALA A 78 3.35 4.15 2.66
CA ALA A 78 3.86 4.25 4.02
C ALA A 78 4.72 3.04 4.43
N ILE A 79 4.32 1.82 4.03
CA ILE A 79 5.12 0.60 4.20
C ILE A 79 6.49 0.76 3.55
N SER A 80 6.52 1.24 2.30
CA SER A 80 7.78 1.48 1.58
C SER A 80 8.62 2.57 2.25
N PHE A 81 7.99 3.66 2.73
CA PHE A 81 8.66 4.74 3.45
C PHE A 81 9.21 4.31 4.82
N ALA A 82 8.60 3.30 5.46
CA ALA A 82 9.09 2.70 6.70
C ALA A 82 10.26 1.72 6.47
N GLY A 83 10.60 1.41 5.20
CA GLY A 83 11.59 0.40 4.86
C GLY A 83 11.05 -1.03 4.90
N CYS A 84 9.75 -1.19 5.06
CA CYS A 84 9.06 -2.47 5.13
C CYS A 84 8.70 -3.00 3.74
N VAL A 85 8.29 -4.27 3.69
CA VAL A 85 7.85 -4.98 2.48
C VAL A 85 6.34 -5.10 2.49
N SER A 86 5.68 -4.65 1.43
CA SER A 86 4.23 -4.74 1.29
C SER A 86 3.78 -6.14 0.88
N VAL A 87 2.75 -6.67 1.57
CA VAL A 87 2.09 -7.94 1.24
C VAL A 87 0.62 -7.67 0.95
N PRO A 88 0.28 -7.25 -0.29
CA PRO A 88 -1.10 -6.99 -0.67
C PRO A 88 -1.90 -8.28 -0.83
N MET A 89 -3.11 -8.28 -0.26
CA MET A 89 -4.02 -9.44 -0.25
C MET A 89 -5.32 -9.10 -0.99
N TYR A 90 -5.93 -10.10 -1.61
CA TYR A 90 -7.22 -9.93 -2.27
C TYR A 90 -8.36 -9.73 -1.26
N PRO A 91 -9.28 -8.78 -1.51
CA PRO A 91 -10.34 -8.41 -0.55
C PRO A 91 -11.51 -9.40 -0.46
N ASN A 92 -11.37 -10.58 -1.06
CA ASN A 92 -12.39 -11.64 -1.09
C ASN A 92 -11.81 -13.02 -0.72
N MET A 93 -10.73 -13.04 0.05
CA MET A 93 -10.09 -14.29 0.48
C MET A 93 -10.86 -14.96 1.61
N THR A 94 -10.72 -16.28 1.71
CA THR A 94 -11.20 -17.05 2.85
C THR A 94 -10.31 -16.82 4.09
N PRO A 95 -10.84 -16.99 5.32
CA PRO A 95 -10.04 -16.90 6.55
C PRO A 95 -8.78 -17.78 6.50
N ASP A 96 -8.89 -19.01 6.05
CA ASP A 96 -7.77 -19.96 5.96
C ASP A 96 -6.67 -19.45 5.01
N SER A 97 -7.07 -18.88 3.87
CA SER A 97 -6.10 -18.30 2.91
C SER A 97 -5.43 -17.04 3.48
N ILE A 98 -6.16 -16.23 4.24
CA ILE A 98 -5.60 -15.06 4.93
C ILE A 98 -4.56 -15.52 5.94
N GLN A 99 -4.89 -16.47 6.79
CA GLN A 99 -3.97 -17.02 7.78
C GLN A 99 -2.71 -17.59 7.14
N GLN A 100 -2.86 -18.44 6.11
CA GLN A 100 -1.73 -19.03 5.40
C GLN A 100 -0.77 -17.99 4.82
N ILE A 101 -1.30 -16.91 4.22
CA ILE A 101 -0.45 -15.84 3.66
C ILE A 101 0.26 -15.08 4.77
N LEU A 102 -0.43 -14.74 5.85
CA LEU A 102 0.16 -14.00 6.97
C LEU A 102 1.27 -14.82 7.64
N GLU A 103 1.07 -16.11 7.84
CA GLU A 103 2.08 -17.02 8.38
C GLU A 103 3.26 -17.22 7.42
N HIS A 104 3.00 -17.53 6.14
CA HIS A 104 4.03 -17.78 5.14
C HIS A 104 4.87 -16.54 4.84
N SER A 105 4.27 -15.35 4.85
CA SER A 105 4.98 -14.09 4.65
C SER A 105 5.70 -13.61 5.91
N GLU A 106 5.42 -14.21 7.06
CA GLU A 106 5.89 -13.73 8.37
C GLU A 106 5.49 -12.26 8.61
N ALA A 107 4.26 -11.88 8.20
CA ALA A 107 3.78 -10.54 8.36
C ALA A 107 3.72 -10.15 9.84
N LYS A 108 4.26 -8.97 10.19
CA LYS A 108 4.28 -8.45 11.57
C LYS A 108 3.12 -7.51 11.87
N ALA A 109 2.48 -6.98 10.82
CA ALA A 109 1.31 -6.13 10.95
C ALA A 109 0.42 -6.28 9.70
N ILE A 110 -0.85 -5.88 9.84
CA ILE A 110 -1.80 -5.84 8.75
C ILE A 110 -2.62 -4.56 8.79
N PHE A 111 -2.72 -3.88 7.66
CA PHE A 111 -3.76 -2.88 7.42
C PHE A 111 -5.05 -3.57 7.02
N PHE A 112 -6.12 -3.27 7.77
CA PHE A 112 -7.44 -3.87 7.58
C PHE A 112 -8.45 -2.76 7.27
N GLY A 113 -9.09 -2.83 6.10
CA GLY A 113 -9.86 -1.70 5.60
C GLY A 113 -11.22 -2.07 5.04
N LYS A 114 -11.57 -1.50 3.90
CA LYS A 114 -12.87 -1.63 3.22
C LYS A 114 -13.10 -3.06 2.73
N LEU A 115 -13.98 -3.82 3.39
CA LEU A 115 -14.25 -5.22 3.09
C LEU A 115 -15.74 -5.52 3.17
N ASP A 116 -16.21 -6.40 2.27
CA ASP A 116 -17.51 -7.04 2.45
C ASP A 116 -17.30 -8.29 3.33
N GLY A 117 -18.02 -8.39 4.43
CA GLY A 117 -17.87 -9.52 5.35
C GLY A 117 -16.56 -9.48 6.17
N ALA A 118 -16.14 -8.29 6.60
CA ALA A 118 -14.95 -8.05 7.41
C ALA A 118 -14.87 -8.97 8.64
N ASP A 119 -15.98 -9.18 9.36
CA ASP A 119 -16.06 -10.08 10.53
C ASP A 119 -15.60 -11.51 10.22
N GLN A 120 -15.91 -12.03 9.03
CA GLN A 120 -15.50 -13.38 8.64
C GLN A 120 -14.00 -13.39 8.29
N MET A 121 -13.54 -12.41 7.52
CA MET A 121 -12.13 -12.30 7.12
C MET A 121 -11.23 -12.07 8.34
N ARG A 122 -11.71 -11.34 9.35
CA ARG A 122 -10.99 -11.08 10.61
C ARG A 122 -10.61 -12.37 11.34
N LYS A 123 -11.39 -13.45 11.19
CA LYS A 123 -11.08 -14.77 11.79
C LYS A 123 -9.80 -15.40 11.25
N GLY A 124 -9.37 -15.02 10.04
CA GLY A 124 -8.10 -15.46 9.46
C GLY A 124 -6.88 -14.64 9.90
N VAL A 125 -7.09 -13.58 10.67
CA VAL A 125 -5.99 -12.74 11.16
C VAL A 125 -5.64 -13.19 12.59
N PRO A 126 -4.39 -13.65 12.83
CA PRO A 126 -3.95 -14.08 14.16
C PRO A 126 -4.17 -13.01 15.23
N GLU A 127 -4.57 -13.43 16.44
CA GLU A 127 -4.89 -12.51 17.55
C GLU A 127 -3.70 -11.65 17.99
N ASN A 128 -2.51 -12.21 17.90
CA ASN A 128 -1.26 -11.53 18.26
C ASN A 128 -0.70 -10.63 17.16
N LEU A 129 -1.31 -10.61 15.97
CA LEU A 129 -0.88 -9.76 14.89
C LEU A 129 -1.38 -8.32 15.11
N MET A 130 -0.50 -7.36 14.91
CA MET A 130 -0.84 -5.94 14.96
C MET A 130 -1.81 -5.59 13.81
N VAL A 131 -2.98 -5.04 14.14
CA VAL A 131 -4.00 -4.67 13.15
C VAL A 131 -4.24 -3.18 13.18
N ILE A 132 -4.08 -2.53 12.01
CA ILE A 132 -4.29 -1.09 11.80
C ILE A 132 -5.53 -0.92 10.92
N GLY A 133 -6.57 -0.29 11.46
CA GLY A 133 -7.82 -0.03 10.75
C GLY A 133 -7.75 1.24 9.92
N PHE A 134 -8.26 1.19 8.68
CA PHE A 134 -8.43 2.38 7.85
C PHE A 134 -9.57 3.27 8.36
N PRO A 135 -9.47 4.60 8.24
CA PRO A 135 -10.59 5.50 8.50
C PRO A 135 -11.83 5.09 7.71
N PHE A 136 -13.01 5.31 8.27
CA PHE A 136 -14.32 4.94 7.72
C PHE A 136 -14.64 3.44 7.68
N TYR A 137 -13.66 2.55 7.98
CA TYR A 137 -13.79 1.08 7.92
C TYR A 137 -13.21 0.43 9.17
N LEU A 138 -13.42 1.07 10.35
CA LEU A 138 -12.84 0.63 11.60
C LEU A 138 -13.53 -0.63 12.12
N GLU A 139 -12.75 -1.66 12.37
CA GLU A 139 -13.16 -2.86 13.08
C GLU A 139 -12.83 -2.76 14.57
N LYS A 140 -13.52 -3.57 15.39
CA LYS A 140 -13.20 -3.68 16.82
C LYS A 140 -11.78 -4.20 17.02
N ASN A 141 -11.10 -3.71 18.07
CA ASN A 141 -9.73 -4.12 18.42
C ASN A 141 -8.68 -3.85 17.33
N THR A 142 -8.82 -2.75 16.62
CA THR A 142 -7.82 -2.24 15.69
C THR A 142 -7.20 -0.94 16.22
N GLN A 143 -5.94 -0.70 15.89
CA GLN A 143 -5.35 0.62 16.06
C GLN A 143 -5.90 1.54 14.96
N ASN A 144 -6.28 2.75 15.32
CA ASN A 144 -6.88 3.69 14.38
C ASN A 144 -5.77 4.42 13.59
N TRP A 145 -5.91 4.49 12.26
CA TRP A 145 -5.02 5.23 11.38
C TRP A 145 -4.83 6.69 11.82
N ASP A 146 -5.95 7.39 12.08
CA ASP A 146 -5.91 8.81 12.41
C ASP A 146 -5.19 9.07 13.75
N ASP A 147 -5.40 8.23 14.75
CA ASP A 147 -4.72 8.33 16.04
C ASP A 147 -3.21 8.06 15.90
N LEU A 148 -2.84 7.07 15.10
CA LEU A 148 -1.43 6.75 14.85
C LEU A 148 -0.70 7.91 14.17
N ILE A 149 -1.27 8.50 13.11
CA ILE A 149 -0.63 9.61 12.40
C ILE A 149 -0.64 10.91 13.22
N ALA A 150 -1.63 11.12 14.10
CA ALA A 150 -1.69 12.32 14.94
C ALA A 150 -0.51 12.37 15.93
N ALA A 151 -0.02 11.23 16.39
CA ALA A 151 1.07 11.12 17.36
C ALA A 151 2.46 11.29 16.74
N GLN A 152 2.58 11.39 15.40
CA GLN A 152 3.88 11.32 14.71
C GLN A 152 4.25 12.60 13.96
N GLN A 153 5.56 12.83 13.87
CA GLN A 153 6.15 13.76 12.91
C GLN A 153 6.45 13.02 11.60
N PRO A 154 6.30 13.65 10.43
CA PRO A 154 6.53 12.99 9.15
C PRO A 154 8.01 12.69 8.93
N VAL A 155 8.34 11.49 8.44
CA VAL A 155 9.69 11.14 7.99
C VAL A 155 10.12 12.03 6.82
N GLN A 156 11.38 12.44 6.80
CA GLN A 156 11.90 13.39 5.81
C GLN A 156 12.58 12.70 4.62
N GLY A 157 12.53 13.36 3.47
CA GLY A 157 13.23 12.94 2.25
C GLY A 157 12.66 11.66 1.61
N ASN A 158 13.49 11.01 0.77
CA ASN A 158 13.21 9.68 0.22
C ASN A 158 14.00 8.63 1.00
N PRO A 159 13.32 7.73 1.74
CA PRO A 159 14.00 6.70 2.53
C PRO A 159 14.51 5.51 1.71
N VAL A 160 13.99 5.30 0.50
CA VAL A 160 14.41 4.18 -0.36
C VAL A 160 15.75 4.52 -1.03
N LYS A 161 16.83 3.95 -0.48
CA LYS A 161 18.20 4.18 -0.98
C LYS A 161 18.72 3.06 -1.87
N ASP A 162 18.13 1.87 -1.78
CA ASP A 162 18.52 0.69 -2.55
C ASP A 162 17.36 0.23 -3.44
N SER A 163 17.48 0.45 -4.73
CA SER A 163 16.48 0.02 -5.71
C SER A 163 16.38 -1.51 -5.84
N MET A 164 17.37 -2.26 -5.37
CA MET A 164 17.35 -3.72 -5.37
C MET A 164 16.70 -4.31 -4.12
N ALA A 165 16.38 -3.48 -3.10
CA ALA A 165 15.64 -3.91 -1.94
C ALA A 165 14.24 -4.42 -2.32
N LEU A 166 13.74 -5.39 -1.57
CA LEU A 166 12.41 -5.97 -1.77
C LEU A 166 11.33 -4.92 -1.48
N ALA A 167 10.44 -4.72 -2.45
CA ALA A 167 9.36 -3.76 -2.35
C ALA A 167 8.03 -4.40 -1.96
N THR A 168 7.72 -5.56 -2.55
CA THR A 168 6.43 -6.23 -2.34
C THR A 168 6.50 -7.71 -2.63
N ILE A 169 5.64 -8.48 -1.94
CA ILE A 169 5.41 -9.91 -2.20
C ILE A 169 3.96 -10.08 -2.63
N ILE A 170 3.72 -10.46 -3.88
CA ILE A 170 2.38 -10.66 -4.44
C ILE A 170 2.06 -12.14 -4.45
N TYR A 171 1.01 -12.53 -3.75
CA TYR A 171 0.57 -13.92 -3.68
C TYR A 171 -0.35 -14.28 -4.84
N THR A 172 -0.08 -15.42 -5.46
CA THR A 172 -0.91 -16.02 -6.52
C THR A 172 -1.43 -17.37 -6.07
N SER A 173 -2.60 -17.77 -6.58
CA SER A 173 -3.12 -19.14 -6.38
C SER A 173 -2.19 -20.12 -7.08
N GLY A 174 -1.39 -20.86 -6.32
CA GLY A 174 -0.53 -21.90 -6.87
C GLY A 174 -1.37 -23.07 -7.39
N THR A 175 -0.92 -23.72 -8.47
CA THR A 175 -1.53 -24.94 -9.02
C THR A 175 -1.60 -26.10 -8.02
N THR A 176 -0.83 -26.02 -6.93
CA THR A 176 -0.75 -27.03 -5.86
C THR A 176 -1.64 -26.71 -4.65
N GLY A 177 -2.51 -25.66 -4.73
CA GLY A 177 -3.37 -25.23 -3.62
C GLY A 177 -2.67 -24.43 -2.52
N GLN A 178 -1.34 -24.36 -2.53
CA GLN A 178 -0.59 -23.50 -1.58
C GLN A 178 -0.30 -22.14 -2.21
N PRO A 179 -0.45 -21.04 -1.46
CA PRO A 179 -0.16 -19.71 -1.96
C PRO A 179 1.34 -19.56 -2.27
N LYS A 180 1.66 -18.98 -3.43
CA LYS A 180 3.05 -18.69 -3.84
C LYS A 180 3.26 -17.19 -3.84
N GLY A 181 4.23 -16.72 -3.06
CA GLY A 181 4.64 -15.32 -2.99
C GLY A 181 5.68 -14.97 -4.05
N VAL A 182 5.33 -14.10 -5.00
CA VAL A 182 6.26 -13.57 -5.99
C VAL A 182 6.89 -12.29 -5.46
N MET A 183 8.20 -12.30 -5.31
CA MET A 183 8.97 -11.19 -4.77
C MET A 183 9.36 -10.19 -5.86
N HIS A 184 9.05 -8.91 -5.65
CA HIS A 184 9.43 -7.83 -6.56
C HIS A 184 10.24 -6.77 -5.79
N ASN A 185 11.41 -6.41 -6.32
CA ASN A 185 12.21 -5.30 -5.82
C ASN A 185 11.75 -3.95 -6.42
N PHE A 186 12.19 -2.84 -5.85
CA PHE A 186 11.83 -1.50 -6.34
C PHE A 186 12.28 -1.28 -7.80
N HIS A 187 13.42 -1.83 -8.21
CA HIS A 187 13.93 -1.71 -9.57
C HIS A 187 13.00 -2.40 -10.59
N ALA A 188 12.57 -3.63 -10.31
CA ALA A 188 11.67 -4.37 -11.21
C ALA A 188 10.32 -3.65 -11.37
N VAL A 189 9.78 -3.13 -10.27
CA VAL A 189 8.55 -2.33 -10.29
C VAL A 189 8.76 -1.03 -11.07
N GLY A 190 9.85 -0.29 -10.82
CA GLY A 190 10.19 0.94 -11.52
C GLY A 190 10.38 0.73 -13.03
N PHE A 191 11.07 -0.34 -13.41
CA PHE A 191 11.24 -0.72 -14.82
C PHE A 191 9.89 -0.97 -15.52
N ALA A 192 9.01 -1.77 -14.89
CA ALA A 192 7.70 -2.09 -15.46
C ALA A 192 6.84 -0.84 -15.64
N VAL A 193 6.85 0.06 -14.66
CA VAL A 193 6.16 1.36 -14.72
C VAL A 193 6.72 2.23 -15.83
N ASP A 194 8.05 2.37 -15.93
CA ASP A 194 8.68 3.17 -16.96
C ASP A 194 8.32 2.69 -18.36
N LYS A 195 8.38 1.37 -18.59
CA LYS A 195 8.00 0.78 -19.87
C LYS A 195 6.53 0.96 -20.21
N PHE A 196 5.65 0.82 -19.21
CA PHE A 196 4.23 1.04 -19.39
C PHE A 196 3.93 2.50 -19.77
N LEU A 197 4.44 3.48 -19.02
CA LEU A 197 4.23 4.91 -19.29
C LEU A 197 4.79 5.33 -20.64
N ASN A 198 5.94 4.80 -21.05
CA ASN A 198 6.52 5.06 -22.36
C ASN A 198 5.68 4.48 -23.52
N HIS A 199 4.84 3.49 -23.28
CA HIS A 199 3.91 2.93 -24.26
C HIS A 199 2.60 3.71 -24.37
N ILE A 200 2.15 4.35 -23.28
CA ILE A 200 0.91 5.15 -23.22
C ILE A 200 1.18 6.61 -23.63
N HIS A 201 2.21 6.87 -24.41
CA HIS A 201 2.57 8.22 -24.86
C HIS A 201 1.37 9.05 -25.26
N GLN A 202 1.09 10.12 -24.51
CA GLN A 202 0.25 11.30 -24.81
C GLN A 202 -0.86 11.64 -23.82
N ILE A 203 -0.97 11.01 -22.68
CA ILE A 203 -2.02 11.34 -21.75
C ILE A 203 -1.56 12.49 -20.85
N LYS A 204 -1.97 13.72 -21.20
CA LYS A 204 -1.73 14.91 -20.39
C LYS A 204 -2.95 15.14 -19.49
N LYS A 205 -2.78 15.08 -18.17
CA LYS A 205 -3.81 15.32 -17.14
C LYS A 205 -5.00 14.38 -17.26
N GLU A 206 -4.85 13.13 -16.84
CA GLU A 206 -5.96 12.20 -16.78
C GLU A 206 -6.35 11.83 -15.35
N ILE A 207 -7.65 11.60 -15.19
CA ILE A 207 -8.22 11.00 -13.99
C ILE A 207 -8.37 9.52 -14.26
N PHE A 208 -7.66 8.68 -13.52
CA PHE A 208 -7.80 7.24 -13.61
C PHE A 208 -8.84 6.73 -12.61
N PHE A 209 -9.74 5.90 -13.11
CA PHE A 209 -10.69 5.20 -12.26
C PHE A 209 -10.11 3.84 -11.86
N SER A 210 -9.69 3.70 -10.59
CA SER A 210 -9.13 2.46 -10.05
C SER A 210 -10.24 1.49 -9.69
N TYR A 211 -10.45 0.44 -10.50
CA TYR A 211 -11.48 -0.57 -10.29
C TYR A 211 -10.93 -2.00 -10.21
N LEU A 212 -9.77 -2.28 -10.80
CA LEU A 212 -9.10 -3.57 -10.62
C LEU A 212 -8.49 -3.65 -9.21
N PRO A 213 -8.42 -4.84 -8.61
CA PRO A 213 -7.83 -4.95 -7.26
C PRO A 213 -6.40 -4.42 -7.21
N LEU A 214 -6.12 -3.50 -6.28
CA LEU A 214 -4.79 -2.92 -6.07
C LEU A 214 -3.73 -3.94 -5.61
N CYS A 215 -4.15 -5.11 -5.14
CA CYS A 215 -3.25 -6.24 -4.89
C CYS A 215 -2.74 -6.88 -6.19
N HIS A 216 -3.34 -6.58 -7.35
CA HIS A 216 -2.85 -7.02 -8.64
C HIS A 216 -1.78 -6.07 -9.17
N VAL A 217 -0.68 -6.64 -9.69
CA VAL A 217 0.50 -5.86 -10.14
C VAL A 217 0.15 -4.75 -11.14
N ALA A 218 -0.76 -5.01 -12.08
CA ALA A 218 -1.14 -4.05 -13.12
C ALA A 218 -1.79 -2.78 -12.53
N GLU A 219 -2.79 -2.94 -11.66
CA GLU A 219 -3.49 -1.80 -11.04
C GLU A 219 -2.57 -1.06 -10.07
N LYS A 220 -1.78 -1.80 -9.28
CA LYS A 220 -0.80 -1.23 -8.36
C LYS A 220 0.21 -0.32 -9.08
N MET A 221 0.59 -0.67 -10.30
CA MET A 221 1.49 0.13 -11.14
C MET A 221 0.80 1.36 -11.74
N LEU A 222 -0.42 1.20 -12.26
CA LEU A 222 -1.17 2.26 -12.92
C LEU A 222 -1.48 3.44 -12.00
N VAL A 223 -2.07 3.16 -10.85
CA VAL A 223 -2.57 4.19 -9.93
C VAL A 223 -1.46 5.04 -9.30
N LYS A 224 -0.23 4.54 -9.24
CA LYS A 224 0.91 5.27 -8.66
C LYS A 224 1.71 6.09 -9.66
N CYS A 225 1.31 6.08 -10.92
CA CYS A 225 2.06 6.67 -12.03
C CYS A 225 1.31 7.79 -12.75
N GLY A 226 0.02 7.98 -12.42
CA GLY A 226 -0.87 8.95 -13.06
C GLY A 226 -0.72 10.37 -12.57
#